data_f149f40eb1de6c2dc52004705427cd0e
#
_entry.id   f149f40eb1de6c2dc52004705427cd0e
#
_cell.length_a   1.000
_cell.length_b   1.000
_cell.length_c   1.000
_cell.angle_alpha   90.00
_cell.angle_beta   90.00
_cell.angle_gamma   90.00
#
_symmetry.space_group_name_H-M   'P 1'
#
loop_
_entity.id
_entity.type
_entity.pdbx_description
1 polymer ?
#
loop_
_entity_poly.entity_id
_entity_poly.type
_entity_poly.pdbx_seq_one_letter_code
_entity_poly.pdbx_strand_id
1 'polypeptide(L)'
;LRKKTYGRRLKFLKNNIAFNKTFVPLLLMKACLVFILFIGISLSLGCSRHRPYPLFMEQAQSCMETAPDSALHCLSLLKDSIRREPEETQMYYHLLTIKAKDKLYIRHTSDSLVNLIVKYYNEHGDKNKQIEAYYYQGSVYRDMNDAPSALDAFHEVISRSKELPAADRKQSADLMARTYNQMGTLFAYQGLYDESLQANRESVNCYLAQGKKDKISYALRDIARMYDAKHQKDSALHYYRKAYRTVLSVRSPHKAYRILGELGSFYYYSLAKADSAKQMLITALNHQPDMANALLVLGDVYRGEARWDSACYYLHQAIEYGDIYKQHSAYRHLSSIEIQKHNYPQAITYIQRAQLLADSIKEIIRTEAIAQINSLYNYQHIQKENYTLLLKNEKKNALSWILGCISLAIAGVAVGIYFYYRKKVQATRLQTYKYRKLQEEQEAMSMEAHEENIRKIKELEQKSVEQEREITEKETLLKAQKEELEQAKARQNLLLAQKEELEAKNKEIIASLKKQKVLHS
;
A
#
# COMPACT_ATOMS: atom_id res chain seq x y z
N LEU A 1 -43.12 23.72 84.87
CA LEU A 1 -42.26 24.52 83.92
C LEU A 1 -41.30 23.60 83.14
N ARG A 2 -40.80 22.49 83.59
CA ARG A 2 -39.86 21.62 82.88
C ARG A 2 -40.48 20.86 81.65
N LYS A 3 -41.75 20.57 81.64
CA LYS A 3 -42.41 19.83 80.54
C LYS A 3 -42.69 20.71 79.29
N LYS A 4 -42.83 22.04 79.46
CA LYS A 4 -43.13 22.97 78.40
C LYS A 4 -41.86 23.34 77.54
N THR A 5 -40.69 23.30 78.16
CA THR A 5 -39.42 23.54 77.48
C THR A 5 -38.92 22.38 76.65
N TYR A 6 -39.27 21.11 77.05
CA TYR A 6 -38.88 19.93 76.30
C TYR A 6 -39.68 19.79 74.98
N GLY A 7 -40.98 20.11 75.04
CA GLY A 7 -41.83 20.09 73.86
C GLY A 7 -41.48 21.12 72.74
N ARG A 8 -40.95 22.29 73.14
CA ARG A 8 -40.49 23.32 72.20
C ARG A 8 -39.15 22.94 71.53
N ARG A 9 -38.24 22.27 72.26
CA ARG A 9 -36.97 21.78 71.69
C ARG A 9 -37.18 20.63 70.68
N LEU A 10 -38.10 19.73 70.96
CA LEU A 10 -38.43 18.63 70.05
C LEU A 10 -39.13 19.12 68.76
N LYS A 11 -39.96 20.18 68.85
CA LYS A 11 -40.63 20.78 67.70
C LYS A 11 -39.63 21.56 66.83
N PHE A 12 -38.64 22.21 67.43
CA PHE A 12 -37.56 22.90 66.72
C PHE A 12 -36.59 21.94 66.03
N LEU A 13 -36.26 20.80 66.65
CA LEU A 13 -35.46 19.74 66.05
C LEU A 13 -36.22 19.02 64.92
N LYS A 14 -37.51 18.75 65.06
CA LYS A 14 -38.34 18.16 63.97
C LYS A 14 -38.46 19.08 62.76
N ASN A 15 -38.63 20.38 62.97
CA ASN A 15 -38.68 21.36 61.85
C ASN A 15 -37.32 21.53 61.15
N ASN A 16 -36.20 21.50 61.88
CA ASN A 16 -34.85 21.54 61.26
C ASN A 16 -34.49 20.25 60.49
N ILE A 17 -34.96 19.08 60.99
CA ILE A 17 -34.79 17.80 60.28
C ILE A 17 -35.67 17.73 59.03
N ALA A 18 -36.87 18.30 59.05
CA ALA A 18 -37.76 18.39 57.89
C ALA A 18 -37.21 19.39 56.84
N PHE A 19 -36.67 20.53 57.30
CA PHE A 19 -36.04 21.53 56.39
C PHE A 19 -34.78 20.99 55.71
N ASN A 20 -33.93 20.22 56.42
CA ASN A 20 -32.76 19.59 55.83
C ASN A 20 -33.09 18.42 54.88
N LYS A 21 -34.22 17.71 55.07
CA LYS A 21 -34.61 16.60 54.19
C LYS A 21 -35.16 17.04 52.82
N THR A 22 -35.69 18.25 52.71
CA THR A 22 -36.27 18.75 51.47
C THR A 22 -35.38 19.75 50.73
N PHE A 23 -34.57 20.53 51.46
CA PHE A 23 -33.75 21.59 50.89
C PHE A 23 -32.43 21.09 50.30
N VAL A 24 -31.79 20.11 50.91
CA VAL A 24 -30.54 19.51 50.42
C VAL A 24 -30.75 18.75 49.11
N PRO A 25 -31.81 17.90 48.94
CA PRO A 25 -32.05 17.26 47.66
C PRO A 25 -32.43 18.25 46.55
N LEU A 26 -33.14 19.34 46.85
CA LEU A 26 -33.52 20.36 45.90
C LEU A 26 -32.33 21.20 45.42
N LEU A 27 -31.36 21.48 46.30
CA LEU A 27 -30.11 22.15 45.96
C LEU A 27 -29.20 21.25 45.11
N LEU A 28 -29.08 19.97 45.45
CA LEU A 28 -28.36 18.96 44.69
C LEU A 28 -28.99 18.76 43.32
N MET A 29 -30.32 18.73 43.21
CA MET A 29 -31.04 18.59 41.94
C MET A 29 -30.84 19.83 41.05
N LYS A 30 -30.83 21.04 41.60
CA LYS A 30 -30.49 22.27 40.89
C LYS A 30 -29.03 22.31 40.44
N ALA A 31 -28.09 21.86 41.30
CA ALA A 31 -26.68 21.76 40.94
C ALA A 31 -26.43 20.72 39.84
N CYS A 32 -27.10 19.57 39.91
CA CYS A 32 -27.06 18.57 38.81
C CYS A 32 -27.66 19.10 37.51
N LEU A 33 -28.77 19.84 37.57
CA LEU A 33 -29.38 20.48 36.39
C LEU A 33 -28.48 21.53 35.76
N VAL A 34 -27.83 22.37 36.56
CA VAL A 34 -26.84 23.35 36.09
C VAL A 34 -25.61 22.63 35.51
N PHE A 35 -25.15 21.54 36.10
CA PHE A 35 -24.03 20.74 35.60
C PHE A 35 -24.38 20.04 34.27
N ILE A 36 -25.59 19.51 34.16
CA ILE A 36 -26.09 18.91 32.89
C ILE A 36 -26.26 19.99 31.80
N LEU A 37 -26.73 21.18 32.17
CA LEU A 37 -26.81 22.32 31.26
C LEU A 37 -25.43 22.77 30.80
N PHE A 38 -24.43 22.80 31.70
CA PHE A 38 -23.06 23.16 31.39
C PHE A 38 -22.37 22.11 30.51
N ILE A 39 -22.63 20.81 30.73
CA ILE A 39 -22.19 19.71 29.85
C ILE A 39 -22.90 19.83 28.50
N GLY A 40 -24.19 20.12 28.46
CA GLY A 40 -24.96 20.34 27.24
C GLY A 40 -24.44 21.51 26.40
N ILE A 41 -24.08 22.61 27.05
CA ILE A 41 -23.49 23.81 26.40
C ILE A 41 -22.05 23.51 25.94
N SER A 42 -21.23 22.78 26.73
CA SER A 42 -19.88 22.40 26.31
C SER A 42 -19.90 21.39 25.15
N LEU A 43 -20.86 20.48 25.11
CA LEU A 43 -21.04 19.56 23.99
C LEU A 43 -21.58 20.26 22.72
N SER A 44 -22.40 21.31 22.86
CA SER A 44 -22.86 22.10 21.71
C SER A 44 -21.83 23.09 21.19
N LEU A 45 -20.86 23.53 22.01
CA LEU A 45 -19.72 24.34 21.57
C LEU A 45 -18.61 23.49 20.93
N GLY A 46 -18.61 22.16 21.12
CA GLY A 46 -17.67 21.22 20.50
C GLY A 46 -18.08 20.75 19.10
N CYS A 47 -19.28 21.11 18.60
CA CYS A 47 -19.61 20.99 17.19
C CYS A 47 -18.84 22.08 16.42
N SER A 48 -17.60 21.78 16.03
CA SER A 48 -16.92 22.58 15.02
C SER A 48 -17.81 22.58 13.77
N ARG A 49 -18.50 23.72 13.54
CA ARG A 49 -19.12 23.96 12.24
C ARG A 49 -18.02 23.78 11.21
N HIS A 50 -18.10 22.72 10.44
CA HIS A 50 -17.27 22.56 9.24
C HIS A 50 -17.44 23.85 8.44
N ARG A 51 -16.44 24.72 8.47
CA ARG A 51 -16.43 25.89 7.58
C ARG A 51 -16.38 25.33 6.17
N PRO A 52 -17.26 25.78 5.27
CA PRO A 52 -17.17 25.38 3.88
C PRO A 52 -15.77 25.74 3.37
N TYR A 53 -15.15 24.82 2.64
CA TYR A 53 -13.87 25.12 1.98
C TYR A 53 -14.04 26.28 1.00
N PRO A 54 -12.97 27.05 0.68
CA PRO A 54 -13.03 28.06 -0.36
C PRO A 54 -13.62 27.50 -1.66
N LEU A 55 -14.47 28.28 -2.33
CA LEU A 55 -15.22 27.86 -3.51
C LEU A 55 -14.35 27.17 -4.57
N PHE A 56 -13.15 27.68 -4.83
CA PHE A 56 -12.22 27.10 -5.80
C PHE A 56 -11.68 25.72 -5.35
N MET A 57 -11.63 25.42 -4.06
CA MET A 57 -11.30 24.05 -3.60
C MET A 57 -12.44 23.07 -3.86
N GLU A 58 -13.69 23.50 -3.64
CA GLU A 58 -14.87 22.66 -3.94
C GLU A 58 -14.98 22.42 -5.45
N GLN A 59 -14.76 23.43 -6.27
CA GLN A 59 -14.69 23.30 -7.73
C GLN A 59 -13.58 22.35 -8.16
N ALA A 60 -12.38 22.50 -7.62
CA ALA A 60 -11.26 21.62 -7.89
C ALA A 60 -11.58 20.17 -7.51
N GLN A 61 -12.21 19.94 -6.36
CA GLN A 61 -12.63 18.61 -5.93
C GLN A 61 -13.65 17.99 -6.88
N SER A 62 -14.63 18.78 -7.35
CA SER A 62 -15.71 18.29 -8.24
C SER A 62 -15.20 17.88 -9.62
N CYS A 63 -14.22 18.59 -10.17
CA CYS A 63 -13.65 18.30 -11.49
C CYS A 63 -12.36 17.43 -11.47
N MET A 64 -11.87 17.07 -10.27
CA MET A 64 -10.61 16.35 -10.06
C MET A 64 -10.47 15.06 -10.88
N GLU A 65 -11.57 14.32 -11.07
CA GLU A 65 -11.55 13.04 -11.78
C GLU A 65 -11.73 13.19 -13.30
N THR A 66 -12.39 14.25 -13.75
CA THR A 66 -12.77 14.44 -15.15
C THR A 66 -11.89 15.44 -15.89
N ALA A 67 -11.42 16.47 -15.20
CA ALA A 67 -10.60 17.55 -15.74
C ALA A 67 -9.56 18.00 -14.69
N PRO A 68 -8.51 17.19 -14.42
CA PRO A 68 -7.52 17.50 -13.38
C PRO A 68 -6.68 18.75 -13.69
N ASP A 69 -6.54 19.15 -14.93
CA ASP A 69 -5.96 20.43 -15.37
C ASP A 69 -6.78 21.62 -14.86
N SER A 70 -8.10 21.57 -15.03
CA SER A 70 -9.03 22.56 -14.50
C SER A 70 -9.00 22.58 -12.96
N ALA A 71 -8.90 21.40 -12.32
CA ALA A 71 -8.75 21.31 -10.88
C ALA A 71 -7.46 22.00 -10.40
N LEU A 72 -6.33 21.74 -11.06
CA LEU A 72 -5.05 22.37 -10.74
C LEU A 72 -5.10 23.88 -10.98
N HIS A 73 -5.77 24.33 -12.03
CA HIS A 73 -6.00 25.76 -12.29
C HIS A 73 -6.80 26.42 -11.14
N CYS A 74 -7.93 25.84 -10.75
CA CYS A 74 -8.73 26.34 -9.61
C CYS A 74 -7.89 26.45 -8.32
N LEU A 75 -7.05 25.45 -8.05
CA LEU A 75 -6.16 25.47 -6.88
C LEU A 75 -5.09 26.58 -7.02
N SER A 76 -4.59 26.84 -8.22
CA SER A 76 -3.57 27.88 -8.44
C SER A 76 -4.09 29.27 -8.11
N LEU A 77 -5.38 29.54 -8.29
CA LEU A 77 -6.02 30.82 -7.94
C LEU A 77 -6.04 31.09 -6.44
N LEU A 78 -5.91 30.04 -5.61
CA LEU A 78 -5.89 30.17 -4.15
C LEU A 78 -4.47 30.31 -3.56
N LYS A 79 -3.42 30.19 -4.36
CA LYS A 79 -2.03 30.08 -3.91
C LYS A 79 -1.63 31.17 -2.89
N ASP A 80 -2.05 32.40 -3.10
CA ASP A 80 -1.68 33.51 -2.24
C ASP A 80 -2.62 33.69 -1.05
N SER A 81 -3.89 33.28 -1.18
CA SER A 81 -4.91 33.45 -0.15
C SER A 81 -4.94 32.32 0.86
N ILE A 82 -4.53 31.10 0.45
CA ILE A 82 -4.63 29.88 1.27
C ILE A 82 -3.89 29.98 2.62
N ARG A 83 -2.82 30.76 2.68
CA ARG A 83 -2.06 30.98 3.92
C ARG A 83 -2.86 31.67 5.04
N ARG A 84 -4.00 32.30 4.70
CA ARG A 84 -4.90 32.96 5.66
C ARG A 84 -6.00 32.01 6.17
N GLU A 85 -6.14 30.87 5.53
CA GLU A 85 -7.13 29.87 5.90
C GLU A 85 -6.65 29.04 7.11
N PRO A 86 -7.58 28.40 7.84
CA PRO A 86 -7.22 27.45 8.91
C PRO A 86 -6.28 26.35 8.42
N GLU A 87 -5.44 25.84 9.31
CA GLU A 87 -4.43 24.81 8.99
C GLU A 87 -5.04 23.58 8.31
N GLU A 88 -6.21 23.12 8.77
CA GLU A 88 -6.95 22.04 8.11
C GLU A 88 -7.21 22.31 6.64
N THR A 89 -7.66 23.53 6.31
CA THR A 89 -7.94 23.95 4.93
C THR A 89 -6.65 24.03 4.12
N GLN A 90 -5.56 24.53 4.72
CA GLN A 90 -4.25 24.56 4.06
C GLN A 90 -3.74 23.17 3.74
N MET A 91 -3.81 22.22 4.69
CA MET A 91 -3.37 20.84 4.47
C MET A 91 -4.21 20.13 3.42
N TYR A 92 -5.52 20.34 3.43
CA TYR A 92 -6.39 19.78 2.40
C TYR A 92 -6.14 20.38 1.01
N TYR A 93 -5.91 21.69 0.92
CA TYR A 93 -5.48 22.34 -0.32
C TYR A 93 -4.19 21.71 -0.88
N HIS A 94 -3.21 21.48 -0.04
CA HIS A 94 -1.95 20.87 -0.43
C HIS A 94 -2.16 19.41 -0.89
N LEU A 95 -3.01 18.65 -0.21
CA LEU A 95 -3.37 17.29 -0.60
C LEU A 95 -4.06 17.26 -1.98
N LEU A 96 -5.02 18.15 -2.22
CA LEU A 96 -5.68 18.29 -3.52
C LEU A 96 -4.70 18.71 -4.63
N THR A 97 -3.72 19.54 -4.32
CA THR A 97 -2.70 19.97 -5.27
C THR A 97 -1.79 18.79 -5.69
N ILE A 98 -1.36 17.97 -4.74
CA ILE A 98 -0.59 16.75 -5.04
C ILE A 98 -1.44 15.79 -5.86
N LYS A 99 -2.69 15.60 -5.50
CA LYS A 99 -3.65 14.77 -6.23
C LYS A 99 -3.83 15.22 -7.68
N ALA A 100 -4.01 16.51 -7.91
CA ALA A 100 -4.16 17.05 -9.27
C ALA A 100 -2.89 16.82 -10.11
N LYS A 101 -1.72 17.06 -9.53
CA LYS A 101 -0.43 16.82 -10.20
C LYS A 101 -0.22 15.34 -10.54
N ASP A 102 -0.51 14.42 -9.60
CA ASP A 102 -0.40 12.97 -9.84
C ASP A 102 -1.31 12.53 -11.01
N LYS A 103 -2.54 13.07 -11.08
CA LYS A 103 -3.46 12.79 -12.19
C LYS A 103 -3.03 13.34 -13.54
N LEU A 104 -2.27 14.42 -13.54
CA LEU A 104 -1.69 15.04 -14.74
C LEU A 104 -0.32 14.44 -15.10
N TYR A 105 0.14 13.42 -14.38
CA TYR A 105 1.47 12.83 -14.55
C TYR A 105 2.60 13.84 -14.39
N ILE A 106 2.38 14.91 -13.60
CA ILE A 106 3.41 15.90 -13.25
C ILE A 106 4.25 15.28 -12.13
N ARG A 107 5.49 14.95 -12.46
CA ARG A 107 6.41 14.27 -11.56
C ARG A 107 6.75 15.12 -10.33
N HIS A 108 6.69 14.52 -9.16
CA HIS A 108 7.09 15.12 -7.90
C HIS A 108 8.60 14.95 -7.68
N THR A 109 9.24 15.98 -7.14
CA THR A 109 10.70 16.01 -6.93
C THR A 109 11.08 16.19 -5.46
N SER A 110 10.11 16.33 -4.55
CA SER A 110 10.33 16.51 -3.12
C SER A 110 9.17 15.91 -2.33
N ASP A 111 9.49 15.29 -1.21
CA ASP A 111 8.56 14.67 -0.26
C ASP A 111 8.19 15.59 0.91
N SER A 112 8.85 16.76 1.07
CA SER A 112 8.68 17.63 2.23
C SER A 112 7.22 18.00 2.49
N LEU A 113 6.47 18.34 1.42
CA LEU A 113 5.08 18.76 1.54
C LEU A 113 4.16 17.59 1.90
N VAL A 114 4.34 16.43 1.27
CA VAL A 114 3.48 15.27 1.54
C VAL A 114 3.74 14.72 2.95
N ASN A 115 4.98 14.76 3.42
CA ASN A 115 5.33 14.36 4.78
C ASN A 115 4.67 15.27 5.83
N LEU A 116 4.59 16.58 5.56
CA LEU A 116 3.85 17.52 6.41
C LEU A 116 2.35 17.18 6.46
N ILE A 117 1.75 16.88 5.30
CA ILE A 117 0.34 16.49 5.21
C ILE A 117 0.05 15.21 5.99
N VAL A 118 0.89 14.18 5.81
CA VAL A 118 0.75 12.90 6.53
C VAL A 118 0.87 13.11 8.03
N LYS A 119 1.87 13.90 8.49
CA LYS A 119 2.02 14.25 9.90
C LYS A 119 0.75 14.92 10.43
N TYR A 120 0.24 15.91 9.74
CA TYR A 120 -0.97 16.63 10.15
C TYR A 120 -2.15 15.69 10.33
N TYR A 121 -2.47 14.84 9.33
CA TYR A 121 -3.62 13.94 9.43
C TYR A 121 -3.42 12.78 10.40
N ASN A 122 -2.19 12.42 10.75
CA ASN A 122 -1.92 11.49 11.85
C ASN A 122 -2.29 12.09 13.22
N GLU A 123 -2.13 13.39 13.39
CA GLU A 123 -2.40 14.10 14.64
C GLU A 123 -3.86 14.58 14.75
N HIS A 124 -4.56 14.85 13.63
CA HIS A 124 -5.86 15.53 13.59
C HIS A 124 -7.06 14.68 13.12
N GLY A 125 -6.89 13.39 12.94
CA GLY A 125 -7.97 12.40 13.08
C GLY A 125 -8.94 12.17 11.92
N ASP A 126 -8.89 12.83 10.76
CA ASP A 126 -9.70 12.46 9.59
C ASP A 126 -9.10 11.20 8.92
N LYS A 127 -9.63 10.03 9.26
CA LYS A 127 -9.11 8.73 8.78
C LYS A 127 -9.14 8.61 7.26
N ASN A 128 -10.11 9.16 6.57
CA ASN A 128 -10.20 9.08 5.11
C ASN A 128 -9.14 9.95 4.45
N LYS A 129 -8.96 11.19 4.91
CA LYS A 129 -7.89 12.07 4.43
C LYS A 129 -6.51 11.54 4.81
N GLN A 130 -6.37 10.91 5.97
CA GLN A 130 -5.15 10.25 6.40
C GLN A 130 -4.75 9.13 5.42
N ILE A 131 -5.68 8.24 5.06
CA ILE A 131 -5.45 7.18 4.09
C ILE A 131 -5.12 7.75 2.70
N GLU A 132 -5.81 8.82 2.29
CA GLU A 132 -5.53 9.51 1.03
C GLU A 132 -4.14 10.18 1.04
N ALA A 133 -3.73 10.77 2.17
CA ALA A 133 -2.40 11.36 2.34
C ALA A 133 -1.28 10.31 2.20
N TYR A 134 -1.42 9.14 2.82
CA TYR A 134 -0.48 8.04 2.64
C TYR A 134 -0.43 7.52 1.20
N TYR A 135 -1.57 7.46 0.50
CA TYR A 135 -1.57 7.09 -0.91
C TYR A 135 -0.74 8.06 -1.76
N TYR A 136 -0.93 9.37 -1.56
CA TYR A 136 -0.16 10.36 -2.31
C TYR A 136 1.29 10.47 -1.83
N GLN A 137 1.59 10.14 -0.58
CA GLN A 137 2.97 9.95 -0.12
C GLN A 137 3.66 8.83 -0.91
N GLY A 138 2.99 7.69 -1.07
CA GLY A 138 3.49 6.60 -1.91
C GLY A 138 3.66 7.02 -3.37
N SER A 139 2.73 7.81 -3.93
CA SER A 139 2.85 8.35 -5.29
C SER A 139 4.04 9.31 -5.44
N VAL A 140 4.29 10.16 -4.46
CA VAL A 140 5.44 11.08 -4.45
C VAL A 140 6.75 10.30 -4.38
N TYR A 141 6.88 9.33 -3.49
CA TYR A 141 8.08 8.48 -3.40
C TYR A 141 8.31 7.66 -4.68
N ARG A 142 7.23 7.13 -5.29
CA ARG A 142 7.31 6.48 -6.61
C ARG A 142 7.91 7.43 -7.66
N ASP A 143 7.45 8.67 -7.72
CA ASP A 143 7.95 9.67 -8.67
C ASP A 143 9.41 10.04 -8.42
N MET A 144 9.87 9.96 -7.17
CA MET A 144 11.25 10.17 -6.75
C MET A 144 12.13 8.92 -6.97
N ASN A 145 11.57 7.81 -7.49
CA ASN A 145 12.21 6.49 -7.62
C ASN A 145 12.63 5.87 -6.27
N ASP A 146 11.99 6.26 -5.18
CA ASP A 146 12.15 5.63 -3.87
C ASP A 146 11.06 4.57 -3.67
N ALA A 147 11.26 3.41 -4.27
CA ALA A 147 10.29 2.32 -4.21
C ALA A 147 10.10 1.74 -2.80
N PRO A 148 11.11 1.62 -1.92
CA PRO A 148 10.89 1.19 -0.54
C PRO A 148 9.93 2.10 0.21
N SER A 149 10.21 3.40 0.25
CA SER A 149 9.33 4.37 0.94
C SER A 149 7.94 4.44 0.30
N ALA A 150 7.85 4.27 -1.02
CA ALA A 150 6.56 4.19 -1.71
C ALA A 150 5.76 2.96 -1.27
N LEU A 151 6.40 1.78 -1.19
CA LEU A 151 5.76 0.55 -0.74
C LEU A 151 5.32 0.65 0.73
N ASP A 152 6.13 1.22 1.61
CA ASP A 152 5.78 1.43 3.02
C ASP A 152 4.55 2.32 3.15
N ALA A 153 4.51 3.45 2.43
CA ALA A 153 3.34 4.33 2.42
C ALA A 153 2.10 3.62 1.87
N PHE A 154 2.24 2.79 0.83
CA PHE A 154 1.13 2.00 0.29
C PHE A 154 0.68 0.89 1.24
N HIS A 155 1.57 0.29 2.01
CA HIS A 155 1.20 -0.64 3.08
C HIS A 155 0.40 0.03 4.19
N GLU A 156 0.74 1.28 4.57
CA GLU A 156 -0.06 2.07 5.50
C GLU A 156 -1.49 2.29 4.97
N VAL A 157 -1.66 2.60 3.68
CA VAL A 157 -3.00 2.71 3.07
C VAL A 157 -3.81 1.43 3.27
N ILE A 158 -3.21 0.26 2.99
CA ILE A 158 -3.88 -1.04 3.10
C ILE A 158 -4.24 -1.35 4.56
N SER A 159 -3.30 -1.16 5.50
CA SER A 159 -3.49 -1.42 6.92
C SER A 159 -4.62 -0.57 7.48
N ARG A 160 -4.54 0.75 7.31
CA ARG A 160 -5.53 1.70 7.82
C ARG A 160 -6.92 1.53 7.19
N SER A 161 -6.97 1.20 5.89
CA SER A 161 -8.24 0.91 5.22
C SER A 161 -8.93 -0.34 5.78
N LYS A 162 -8.18 -1.35 6.21
CA LYS A 162 -8.72 -2.56 6.85
C LYS A 162 -9.26 -2.29 8.26
N GLU A 163 -8.71 -1.32 8.96
CA GLU A 163 -9.14 -0.90 10.30
C GLU A 163 -10.41 -0.06 10.31
N LEU A 164 -10.82 0.50 9.16
CA LEU A 164 -12.04 1.28 9.07
C LEU A 164 -13.29 0.43 9.37
N PRO A 165 -14.35 1.05 9.94
CA PRO A 165 -15.66 0.43 10.04
C PRO A 165 -16.17 -0.03 8.67
N ALA A 166 -17.02 -1.07 8.63
CA ALA A 166 -17.49 -1.68 7.38
C ALA A 166 -18.17 -0.67 6.43
N ALA A 167 -18.86 0.34 6.96
CA ALA A 167 -19.49 1.41 6.18
C ALA A 167 -18.46 2.26 5.44
N ASP A 168 -17.36 2.64 6.11
CA ASP A 168 -16.33 3.52 5.59
C ASP A 168 -15.34 2.79 4.67
N ARG A 169 -15.16 1.46 4.86
CA ARG A 169 -14.36 0.62 3.97
C ARG A 169 -14.83 0.67 2.52
N LYS A 170 -16.12 0.85 2.28
CA LYS A 170 -16.64 0.97 0.92
C LYS A 170 -16.13 2.22 0.22
N GLN A 171 -15.93 3.30 0.95
CA GLN A 171 -15.39 4.56 0.44
C GLN A 171 -13.88 4.43 0.13
N SER A 172 -13.11 3.76 0.98
CA SER A 172 -11.67 3.54 0.78
C SER A 172 -11.33 2.42 -0.22
N ALA A 173 -12.31 1.59 -0.59
CA ALA A 173 -12.07 0.41 -1.42
C ALA A 173 -11.49 0.72 -2.82
N ASP A 174 -11.86 1.84 -3.44
CA ASP A 174 -11.28 2.27 -4.72
C ASP A 174 -9.81 2.67 -4.55
N LEU A 175 -9.50 3.35 -3.47
CA LEU A 175 -8.13 3.73 -3.15
C LEU A 175 -7.26 2.50 -2.85
N MET A 176 -7.78 1.52 -2.11
CA MET A 176 -7.12 0.23 -1.90
C MET A 176 -6.80 -0.47 -3.22
N ALA A 177 -7.78 -0.56 -4.13
CA ALA A 177 -7.57 -1.22 -5.42
C ALA A 177 -6.47 -0.52 -6.24
N ARG A 178 -6.47 0.83 -6.26
CA ARG A 178 -5.43 1.63 -6.90
C ARG A 178 -4.07 1.43 -6.23
N THR A 179 -4.04 1.37 -4.90
CA THR A 179 -2.83 1.12 -4.13
C THR A 179 -2.20 -0.21 -4.49
N TYR A 180 -2.97 -1.29 -4.52
CA TYR A 180 -2.47 -2.59 -4.96
C TYR A 180 -1.95 -2.56 -6.41
N ASN A 181 -2.60 -1.83 -7.31
CA ASN A 181 -2.11 -1.69 -8.69
C ASN A 181 -0.78 -0.92 -8.76
N GLN A 182 -0.62 0.16 -7.97
CA GLN A 182 0.64 0.88 -7.86
C GLN A 182 1.77 0.00 -7.29
N MET A 183 1.49 -0.76 -6.22
CA MET A 183 2.43 -1.74 -5.68
C MET A 183 2.83 -2.78 -6.73
N GLY A 184 1.84 -3.32 -7.48
CA GLY A 184 2.09 -4.25 -8.58
C GLY A 184 3.03 -3.66 -9.64
N THR A 185 2.85 -2.40 -9.98
CA THR A 185 3.73 -1.69 -10.91
C THR A 185 5.15 -1.54 -10.35
N LEU A 186 5.29 -1.14 -9.07
CA LEU A 186 6.60 -1.02 -8.41
C LEU A 186 7.33 -2.36 -8.37
N PHE A 187 6.65 -3.44 -7.99
CA PHE A 187 7.23 -4.79 -7.99
C PHE A 187 7.67 -5.23 -9.40
N ALA A 188 6.85 -4.93 -10.43
CA ALA A 188 7.20 -5.24 -11.82
C ALA A 188 8.48 -4.55 -12.27
N TYR A 189 8.65 -3.26 -11.94
CA TYR A 189 9.87 -2.50 -12.25
C TYR A 189 11.11 -3.06 -11.55
N GLN A 190 10.93 -3.74 -10.42
CA GLN A 190 12.02 -4.36 -9.68
C GLN A 190 12.28 -5.82 -10.08
N GLY A 191 11.55 -6.34 -11.07
CA GLY A 191 11.66 -7.73 -11.50
C GLY A 191 11.01 -8.73 -10.54
N LEU A 192 10.27 -8.26 -9.52
CA LEU A 192 9.54 -9.05 -8.55
C LEU A 192 8.17 -9.43 -9.13
N TYR A 193 8.18 -10.32 -10.13
CA TYR A 193 6.98 -10.61 -10.93
C TYR A 193 5.91 -11.36 -10.15
N ASP A 194 6.27 -12.18 -9.17
CA ASP A 194 5.30 -12.93 -8.35
C ASP A 194 4.58 -12.01 -7.36
N GLU A 195 5.29 -11.09 -6.72
CA GLU A 195 4.73 -10.05 -5.87
C GLU A 195 3.83 -9.11 -6.68
N SER A 196 4.26 -8.75 -7.90
CA SER A 196 3.44 -7.97 -8.83
C SER A 196 2.14 -8.69 -9.20
N LEU A 197 2.21 -10.00 -9.50
CA LEU A 197 1.03 -10.82 -9.77
C LEU A 197 0.07 -10.85 -8.58
N GLN A 198 0.59 -11.02 -7.37
CA GLN A 198 -0.21 -11.03 -6.15
C GLN A 198 -0.91 -9.68 -5.94
N ALA A 199 -0.17 -8.58 -6.01
CA ALA A 199 -0.71 -7.24 -5.85
C ALA A 199 -1.80 -6.93 -6.89
N ASN A 200 -1.56 -7.24 -8.17
CA ASN A 200 -2.56 -7.01 -9.22
C ASN A 200 -3.80 -7.90 -9.05
N ARG A 201 -3.68 -9.12 -8.52
CA ARG A 201 -4.84 -9.97 -8.17
C ARG A 201 -5.67 -9.34 -7.06
N GLU A 202 -5.04 -8.79 -6.01
CA GLU A 202 -5.74 -8.08 -4.95
C GLU A 202 -6.44 -6.83 -5.48
N SER A 203 -5.83 -6.08 -6.41
CA SER A 203 -6.48 -4.97 -7.12
C SER A 203 -7.75 -5.44 -7.85
N VAL A 204 -7.67 -6.54 -8.59
CA VAL A 204 -8.83 -7.15 -9.27
C VAL A 204 -9.91 -7.52 -8.27
N ASN A 205 -9.57 -8.18 -7.15
CA ASN A 205 -10.50 -8.58 -6.11
C ASN A 205 -11.23 -7.37 -5.51
N CYS A 206 -10.50 -6.31 -5.20
CA CYS A 206 -11.07 -5.06 -4.68
C CYS A 206 -12.05 -4.41 -5.67
N TYR A 207 -11.74 -4.37 -6.97
CA TYR A 207 -12.64 -3.83 -7.99
C TYR A 207 -13.85 -4.72 -8.24
N LEU A 208 -13.68 -6.06 -8.18
CA LEU A 208 -14.80 -7.01 -8.29
C LEU A 208 -15.81 -6.81 -7.16
N ALA A 209 -15.34 -6.68 -5.94
CA ALA A 209 -16.19 -6.44 -4.76
C ALA A 209 -17.00 -5.13 -4.88
N GLN A 210 -16.52 -4.17 -5.66
CA GLN A 210 -17.19 -2.89 -5.91
C GLN A 210 -18.07 -2.90 -7.18
N GLY A 211 -18.05 -3.96 -7.98
CA GLY A 211 -18.71 -4.02 -9.28
C GLY A 211 -18.10 -3.12 -10.37
N LYS A 212 -16.87 -2.59 -10.17
CA LYS A 212 -16.18 -1.67 -11.10
C LYS A 212 -15.46 -2.42 -12.22
N LYS A 213 -16.20 -3.04 -13.11
CA LYS A 213 -15.68 -3.84 -14.22
C LYS A 213 -14.75 -3.06 -15.16
N ASP A 214 -14.98 -1.76 -15.34
CA ASP A 214 -14.16 -0.89 -16.18
C ASP A 214 -12.71 -0.74 -15.69
N LYS A 215 -12.49 -0.83 -14.38
CA LYS A 215 -11.17 -0.73 -13.74
C LYS A 215 -10.40 -2.07 -13.76
N ILE A 216 -11.11 -3.18 -13.75
CA ILE A 216 -10.54 -4.54 -13.72
C ILE A 216 -9.69 -4.83 -14.97
N SER A 217 -10.09 -4.30 -16.13
CA SER A 217 -9.45 -4.61 -17.41
C SER A 217 -7.95 -4.28 -17.43
N TYR A 218 -7.55 -3.17 -16.83
CA TYR A 218 -6.14 -2.78 -16.75
C TYR A 218 -5.34 -3.66 -15.78
N ALA A 219 -5.91 -3.98 -14.62
CA ALA A 219 -5.24 -4.90 -13.69
C ALA A 219 -5.07 -6.31 -14.29
N LEU A 220 -6.05 -6.79 -15.07
CA LEU A 220 -5.93 -8.05 -15.81
C LEU A 220 -4.86 -7.99 -16.92
N ARG A 221 -4.73 -6.85 -17.61
CA ARG A 221 -3.66 -6.61 -18.57
C ARG A 221 -2.28 -6.63 -17.89
N ASP A 222 -2.15 -6.02 -16.73
CA ASP A 222 -0.88 -5.98 -15.99
C ASP A 222 -0.50 -7.39 -15.49
N ILE A 223 -1.47 -8.20 -15.08
CA ILE A 223 -1.27 -9.64 -14.83
C ILE A 223 -0.76 -10.35 -16.09
N ALA A 224 -1.35 -10.07 -17.27
CA ALA A 224 -0.91 -10.67 -18.53
C ALA A 224 0.54 -10.31 -18.86
N ARG A 225 0.94 -9.05 -18.66
CA ARG A 225 2.33 -8.59 -18.83
C ARG A 225 3.31 -9.32 -17.92
N MET A 226 2.93 -9.59 -16.67
CA MET A 226 3.78 -10.34 -15.73
C MET A 226 3.95 -11.79 -16.17
N TYR A 227 2.90 -12.43 -16.66
CA TYR A 227 3.03 -13.78 -17.22
C TYR A 227 3.87 -13.80 -18.49
N ASP A 228 3.78 -12.78 -19.34
CA ASP A 228 4.64 -12.65 -20.54
C ASP A 228 6.11 -12.44 -20.14
N ALA A 229 6.39 -11.57 -19.16
CA ALA A 229 7.73 -11.37 -18.61
C ALA A 229 8.32 -12.66 -17.98
N LYS A 230 7.47 -13.53 -17.45
CA LYS A 230 7.84 -14.88 -16.96
C LYS A 230 7.88 -15.94 -18.07
N HIS A 231 7.74 -15.55 -19.34
CA HIS A 231 7.66 -16.45 -20.51
C HIS A 231 6.51 -17.49 -20.45
N GLN A 232 5.48 -17.23 -19.65
CA GLN A 232 4.29 -18.09 -19.52
C GLN A 232 3.21 -17.65 -20.52
N LYS A 233 3.45 -17.95 -21.82
CA LYS A 233 2.68 -17.44 -22.95
C LYS A 233 1.18 -17.77 -22.90
N ASP A 234 0.82 -18.98 -22.46
CA ASP A 234 -0.59 -19.40 -22.39
C ASP A 234 -1.36 -18.62 -21.31
N SER A 235 -0.73 -18.45 -20.14
CA SER A 235 -1.28 -17.64 -19.06
C SER A 235 -1.41 -16.18 -19.49
N ALA A 236 -0.38 -15.62 -20.11
CA ALA A 236 -0.40 -14.25 -20.64
C ALA A 236 -1.55 -14.05 -21.64
N LEU A 237 -1.70 -14.97 -22.61
CA LEU A 237 -2.78 -14.96 -23.59
C LEU A 237 -4.16 -15.02 -22.94
N HIS A 238 -4.32 -15.93 -21.95
CA HIS A 238 -5.56 -16.04 -21.19
C HIS A 238 -5.95 -14.71 -20.54
N TYR A 239 -5.01 -14.07 -19.83
CA TYR A 239 -5.29 -12.81 -19.13
C TYR A 239 -5.46 -11.61 -20.06
N TYR A 240 -4.71 -11.51 -21.18
CA TYR A 240 -4.95 -10.49 -22.21
C TYR A 240 -6.35 -10.62 -22.80
N ARG A 241 -6.77 -11.82 -23.19
CA ARG A 241 -8.13 -12.07 -23.70
C ARG A 241 -9.20 -11.75 -22.66
N LYS A 242 -8.98 -12.10 -21.39
CA LYS A 242 -9.87 -11.77 -20.29
C LYS A 242 -9.98 -10.27 -20.10
N ALA A 243 -8.86 -9.54 -20.12
CA ALA A 243 -8.82 -8.08 -20.05
C ALA A 243 -9.63 -7.43 -21.18
N TYR A 244 -9.41 -7.89 -22.42
CA TYR A 244 -10.11 -7.37 -23.60
C TYR A 244 -11.61 -7.65 -23.55
N ARG A 245 -12.03 -8.87 -23.22
CA ARG A 245 -13.45 -9.21 -23.05
C ARG A 245 -14.12 -8.39 -21.95
N THR A 246 -13.41 -8.18 -20.85
CA THR A 246 -13.93 -7.39 -19.72
C THR A 246 -14.20 -5.95 -20.14
N VAL A 247 -13.28 -5.31 -20.84
CA VAL A 247 -13.45 -3.92 -21.28
C VAL A 247 -14.55 -3.77 -22.35
N LEU A 248 -14.73 -4.75 -23.21
CA LEU A 248 -15.84 -4.76 -24.18
C LEU A 248 -17.19 -4.80 -23.49
N SER A 249 -17.31 -5.56 -22.37
CA SER A 249 -18.56 -5.67 -21.61
C SER A 249 -19.01 -4.35 -20.96
N VAL A 250 -18.08 -3.42 -20.74
CA VAL A 250 -18.36 -2.10 -20.12
C VAL A 250 -18.42 -0.95 -21.13
N ARG A 251 -18.37 -1.24 -22.43
CA ARG A 251 -18.47 -0.26 -23.52
C ARG A 251 -17.50 0.92 -23.38
N SER A 252 -16.22 0.64 -23.05
CA SER A 252 -15.16 1.63 -22.97
C SER A 252 -14.22 1.50 -24.19
N PRO A 253 -14.54 2.14 -25.32
CA PRO A 253 -13.82 1.92 -26.58
C PRO A 253 -12.33 2.27 -26.47
N HIS A 254 -12.01 3.41 -25.89
CA HIS A 254 -10.63 3.86 -25.72
C HIS A 254 -9.76 2.83 -24.97
N LYS A 255 -10.26 2.27 -23.86
CA LYS A 255 -9.54 1.23 -23.11
C LYS A 255 -9.44 -0.08 -23.91
N ALA A 256 -10.50 -0.43 -24.66
CA ALA A 256 -10.53 -1.64 -25.49
C ALA A 256 -9.45 -1.63 -26.55
N TYR A 257 -9.33 -0.52 -27.30
CA TYR A 257 -8.33 -0.41 -28.36
C TYR A 257 -6.89 -0.37 -27.81
N ARG A 258 -6.69 0.23 -26.64
CA ARG A 258 -5.39 0.18 -25.95
C ARG A 258 -4.97 -1.25 -25.62
N ILE A 259 -5.87 -2.03 -25.02
CA ILE A 259 -5.61 -3.45 -24.69
C ILE A 259 -5.45 -4.27 -25.96
N LEU A 260 -6.23 -3.99 -27.01
CA LEU A 260 -6.11 -4.67 -28.31
C LEU A 260 -4.75 -4.43 -28.95
N GLY A 261 -4.22 -3.20 -28.92
CA GLY A 261 -2.89 -2.87 -29.42
C GLY A 261 -1.78 -3.62 -28.67
N GLU A 262 -1.89 -3.73 -27.35
CA GLU A 262 -0.94 -4.52 -26.54
C GLU A 262 -1.06 -6.03 -26.82
N LEU A 263 -2.28 -6.55 -26.94
CA LEU A 263 -2.51 -7.93 -27.35
C LEU A 263 -1.93 -8.22 -28.75
N GLY A 264 -2.08 -7.29 -29.69
CA GLY A 264 -1.46 -7.37 -31.01
C GLY A 264 0.07 -7.46 -30.93
N SER A 265 0.69 -6.62 -30.09
CA SER A 265 2.14 -6.67 -29.84
C SER A 265 2.57 -8.01 -29.25
N PHE A 266 1.81 -8.54 -28.28
CA PHE A 266 2.04 -9.87 -27.70
C PHE A 266 1.92 -10.99 -28.76
N TYR A 267 0.92 -10.91 -29.65
CA TYR A 267 0.78 -11.89 -30.75
C TYR A 267 1.98 -11.88 -31.69
N TYR A 268 2.56 -10.71 -31.93
CA TYR A 268 3.74 -10.58 -32.79
C TYR A 268 5.01 -11.10 -32.12
N TYR A 269 5.38 -10.52 -30.98
CA TYR A 269 6.68 -10.81 -30.33
C TYR A 269 6.70 -12.16 -29.58
N SER A 270 5.63 -12.50 -28.88
CA SER A 270 5.64 -13.67 -28.00
C SER A 270 5.07 -14.91 -28.68
N LEU A 271 4.09 -14.77 -29.57
CA LEU A 271 3.44 -15.88 -30.26
C LEU A 271 3.89 -16.07 -31.71
N ALA A 272 4.65 -15.14 -32.29
CA ALA A 272 5.10 -15.13 -33.69
C ALA A 272 3.94 -15.26 -34.70
N LYS A 273 2.77 -14.65 -34.41
CA LYS A 273 1.57 -14.68 -35.26
C LYS A 273 1.34 -13.31 -35.93
N ALA A 274 2.11 -13.02 -36.96
CA ALA A 274 2.16 -11.72 -37.64
C ALA A 274 0.80 -11.28 -38.22
N ASP A 275 0.05 -12.17 -38.88
CA ASP A 275 -1.24 -11.82 -39.52
C ASP A 275 -2.28 -11.41 -38.47
N SER A 276 -2.40 -12.19 -37.38
CA SER A 276 -3.32 -11.87 -36.29
C SER A 276 -2.93 -10.57 -35.61
N ALA A 277 -1.63 -10.36 -35.38
CA ALA A 277 -1.10 -9.14 -34.79
C ALA A 277 -1.45 -7.92 -35.66
N LYS A 278 -1.20 -8.02 -36.96
CA LYS A 278 -1.49 -6.96 -37.94
C LYS A 278 -2.94 -6.51 -37.89
N GLN A 279 -3.89 -7.45 -37.92
CA GLN A 279 -5.33 -7.13 -37.86
C GLN A 279 -5.68 -6.39 -36.56
N MET A 280 -5.17 -6.86 -35.40
CA MET A 280 -5.41 -6.23 -34.09
C MET A 280 -4.82 -4.82 -34.03
N LEU A 281 -3.58 -4.65 -34.50
CA LEU A 281 -2.87 -3.37 -34.49
C LEU A 281 -3.55 -2.34 -35.40
N ILE A 282 -3.93 -2.71 -36.60
CA ILE A 282 -4.67 -1.83 -37.52
C ILE A 282 -6.01 -1.41 -36.92
N THR A 283 -6.76 -2.37 -36.34
CA THR A 283 -8.03 -2.06 -35.68
C THR A 283 -7.83 -1.08 -34.52
N ALA A 284 -6.79 -1.27 -33.70
CA ALA A 284 -6.51 -0.40 -32.59
C ALA A 284 -6.09 1.02 -33.05
N LEU A 285 -5.21 1.12 -34.05
CA LEU A 285 -4.70 2.38 -34.59
C LEU A 285 -5.75 3.20 -35.32
N ASN A 286 -6.72 2.56 -35.99
CA ASN A 286 -7.84 3.27 -36.60
C ASN A 286 -8.68 4.08 -35.59
N HIS A 287 -8.62 3.73 -34.31
CA HIS A 287 -9.36 4.43 -33.26
C HIS A 287 -8.45 5.24 -32.32
N GLN A 288 -7.18 4.89 -32.25
CA GLN A 288 -6.15 5.58 -31.45
C GLN A 288 -4.84 5.63 -32.23
N PRO A 289 -4.69 6.60 -33.15
CA PRO A 289 -3.57 6.65 -34.09
C PRO A 289 -2.23 6.98 -33.44
N ASP A 290 -2.23 7.50 -32.21
CA ASP A 290 -1.07 7.95 -31.43
C ASP A 290 -0.40 6.85 -30.58
N MET A 291 -0.80 5.60 -30.72
CA MET A 291 -0.22 4.49 -29.95
C MET A 291 1.16 4.08 -30.50
N ALA A 292 2.21 4.76 -30.05
CA ALA A 292 3.58 4.59 -30.54
C ALA A 292 4.07 3.14 -30.56
N ASN A 293 3.74 2.33 -29.55
CA ASN A 293 4.11 0.91 -29.54
C ASN A 293 3.39 0.11 -30.65
N ALA A 294 2.12 0.35 -30.86
CA ALA A 294 1.36 -0.32 -31.91
C ALA A 294 1.86 0.08 -33.31
N LEU A 295 2.20 1.35 -33.49
CA LEU A 295 2.81 1.88 -34.73
C LEU A 295 4.16 1.22 -35.02
N LEU A 296 5.03 1.14 -33.99
CA LEU A 296 6.33 0.49 -34.11
C LEU A 296 6.19 -0.99 -34.52
N VAL A 297 5.32 -1.73 -33.81
CA VAL A 297 5.11 -3.16 -34.09
C VAL A 297 4.49 -3.37 -35.50
N LEU A 298 3.53 -2.53 -35.89
CA LEU A 298 2.92 -2.63 -37.24
C LEU A 298 3.94 -2.29 -38.32
N GLY A 299 4.80 -1.31 -38.08
CA GLY A 299 5.94 -1.00 -38.96
C GLY A 299 6.88 -2.19 -39.10
N ASP A 300 7.17 -2.89 -38.02
CA ASP A 300 8.02 -4.09 -38.06
C ASP A 300 7.34 -5.28 -38.76
N VAL A 301 6.03 -5.47 -38.60
CA VAL A 301 5.23 -6.44 -39.36
C VAL A 301 5.36 -6.18 -40.86
N TYR A 302 5.13 -4.94 -41.33
CA TYR A 302 5.24 -4.58 -42.75
C TYR A 302 6.67 -4.69 -43.27
N ARG A 303 7.67 -4.41 -42.43
CA ARG A 303 9.08 -4.65 -42.75
C ARG A 303 9.34 -6.13 -43.01
N GLY A 304 8.81 -7.02 -42.16
CA GLY A 304 8.90 -8.48 -42.37
C GLY A 304 8.21 -8.96 -43.66
N GLU A 305 7.16 -8.27 -44.12
CA GLU A 305 6.46 -8.51 -45.41
C GLU A 305 7.15 -7.86 -46.60
N ALA A 306 8.29 -7.21 -46.43
CA ALA A 306 8.99 -6.41 -47.47
C ALA A 306 8.13 -5.27 -48.09
N ARG A 307 7.11 -4.80 -47.36
CA ARG A 307 6.24 -3.68 -47.76
C ARG A 307 6.81 -2.38 -47.22
N TRP A 308 7.89 -1.93 -47.87
CA TRP A 308 8.77 -0.88 -47.36
C TRP A 308 8.05 0.46 -47.13
N ASP A 309 7.16 0.86 -48.05
CA ASP A 309 6.46 2.15 -47.92
C ASP A 309 5.50 2.17 -46.73
N SER A 310 4.75 1.10 -46.52
CA SER A 310 3.89 0.94 -45.34
C SER A 310 4.71 0.89 -44.07
N ALA A 311 5.83 0.16 -44.10
CA ALA A 311 6.72 0.07 -42.94
C ALA A 311 7.28 1.44 -42.55
N CYS A 312 7.82 2.18 -43.54
CA CYS A 312 8.36 3.54 -43.32
C CYS A 312 7.29 4.49 -42.77
N TYR A 313 6.08 4.45 -43.30
CA TYR A 313 4.96 5.27 -42.83
C TYR A 313 4.70 5.08 -41.33
N TYR A 314 4.51 3.85 -40.89
CA TYR A 314 4.23 3.56 -39.50
C TYR A 314 5.43 3.80 -38.59
N LEU A 315 6.65 3.53 -39.05
CA LEU A 315 7.87 3.79 -38.29
C LEU A 315 8.11 5.29 -38.08
N HIS A 316 7.84 6.13 -39.07
CA HIS A 316 7.92 7.59 -38.90
C HIS A 316 6.89 8.10 -37.87
N GLN A 317 5.67 7.60 -37.89
CA GLN A 317 4.69 7.92 -36.85
C GLN A 317 5.10 7.41 -35.47
N ALA A 318 5.74 6.23 -35.40
CA ALA A 318 6.27 5.72 -34.16
C ALA A 318 7.41 6.61 -33.57
N ILE A 319 8.15 7.31 -34.43
CA ILE A 319 9.14 8.33 -34.04
C ILE A 319 8.43 9.58 -33.50
N GLU A 320 7.37 10.02 -34.15
CA GLU A 320 6.64 11.23 -33.78
C GLU A 320 5.96 11.10 -32.38
N TYR A 321 5.27 9.99 -32.15
CA TYR A 321 4.53 9.75 -30.91
C TYR A 321 5.30 8.97 -29.85
N GLY A 322 6.47 8.42 -30.19
CA GLY A 322 7.23 7.52 -29.33
C GLY A 322 8.22 8.22 -28.41
N ASP A 323 8.45 7.57 -27.28
CA ASP A 323 9.57 7.89 -26.40
C ASP A 323 10.91 7.47 -27.04
N ILE A 324 12.01 7.84 -26.39
CA ILE A 324 13.36 7.57 -26.86
C ILE A 324 13.61 6.09 -27.23
N TYR A 325 12.96 5.14 -26.54
CA TYR A 325 13.11 3.70 -26.81
C TYR A 325 12.42 3.29 -28.13
N LYS A 326 11.21 3.82 -28.38
CA LYS A 326 10.48 3.56 -29.62
C LYS A 326 11.14 4.27 -30.79
N GLN A 327 11.60 5.50 -30.59
CA GLN A 327 12.38 6.24 -31.61
C GLN A 327 13.65 5.48 -32.01
N HIS A 328 14.43 5.02 -31.04
CA HIS A 328 15.62 4.20 -31.30
C HIS A 328 15.28 2.95 -32.11
N SER A 329 14.25 2.20 -31.70
CA SER A 329 13.82 0.98 -32.40
C SER A 329 13.34 1.28 -33.81
N ALA A 330 12.56 2.35 -33.99
CA ALA A 330 12.06 2.77 -35.30
C ALA A 330 13.20 3.16 -36.24
N TYR A 331 14.20 3.92 -35.79
CA TYR A 331 15.37 4.26 -36.61
C TYR A 331 16.19 3.02 -37.00
N ARG A 332 16.31 2.03 -36.11
CA ARG A 332 16.97 0.76 -36.47
C ARG A 332 16.20 0.00 -37.54
N HIS A 333 14.85 -0.04 -37.46
CA HIS A 333 14.05 -0.67 -38.49
C HIS A 333 14.12 0.09 -39.83
N LEU A 334 14.07 1.43 -39.80
CA LEU A 334 14.25 2.26 -40.99
C LEU A 334 15.62 2.05 -41.64
N SER A 335 16.69 2.00 -40.85
CA SER A 335 18.02 1.72 -41.40
C SER A 335 18.10 0.35 -42.08
N SER A 336 17.49 -0.68 -41.47
CA SER A 336 17.42 -2.01 -42.06
C SER A 336 16.66 -2.01 -43.43
N ILE A 337 15.57 -1.22 -43.54
CA ILE A 337 14.83 -1.05 -44.80
C ILE A 337 15.69 -0.39 -45.86
N GLU A 338 16.38 0.70 -45.52
CA GLU A 338 17.23 1.43 -46.49
C GLU A 338 18.43 0.60 -46.93
N ILE A 339 19.01 -0.26 -46.08
CA ILE A 339 20.02 -1.23 -46.47
C ILE A 339 19.45 -2.21 -47.54
N GLN A 340 18.24 -2.74 -47.30
CA GLN A 340 17.60 -3.64 -48.29
C GLN A 340 17.26 -2.95 -49.63
N LYS A 341 16.99 -1.65 -49.56
CA LYS A 341 16.80 -0.81 -50.78
C LYS A 341 18.13 -0.37 -51.42
N HIS A 342 19.28 -0.76 -50.89
CA HIS A 342 20.61 -0.29 -51.27
C HIS A 342 20.83 1.23 -51.17
N ASN A 343 20.01 1.93 -50.37
CA ASN A 343 20.15 3.36 -50.10
C ASN A 343 21.06 3.61 -48.90
N TYR A 344 22.34 3.36 -49.07
CA TYR A 344 23.32 3.41 -47.98
C TYR A 344 23.47 4.79 -47.32
N PRO A 345 23.42 5.94 -48.07
CA PRO A 345 23.49 7.24 -47.41
C PRO A 345 22.39 7.47 -46.38
N GLN A 346 21.16 7.11 -46.73
CA GLN A 346 20.03 7.25 -45.82
C GLN A 346 20.08 6.24 -44.69
N ALA A 347 20.53 5.02 -44.97
CA ALA A 347 20.74 4.01 -43.94
C ALA A 347 21.74 4.48 -42.86
N ILE A 348 22.88 5.09 -43.29
CA ILE A 348 23.89 5.66 -42.39
C ILE A 348 23.27 6.76 -41.53
N THR A 349 22.46 7.64 -42.10
CA THR A 349 21.77 8.70 -41.36
C THR A 349 20.89 8.13 -40.24
N TYR A 350 20.11 7.08 -40.54
CA TYR A 350 19.26 6.43 -39.54
C TYR A 350 20.10 5.67 -38.49
N ILE A 351 21.19 5.03 -38.88
CA ILE A 351 22.12 4.38 -37.91
C ILE A 351 22.70 5.41 -36.94
N GLN A 352 23.16 6.56 -37.46
CA GLN A 352 23.70 7.64 -36.60
C GLN A 352 22.65 8.16 -35.63
N ARG A 353 21.39 8.36 -36.07
CA ARG A 353 20.30 8.74 -35.17
C ARG A 353 20.02 7.68 -34.12
N ALA A 354 19.94 6.41 -34.52
CA ALA A 354 19.78 5.30 -33.60
C ALA A 354 20.93 5.23 -32.59
N GLN A 355 22.18 5.44 -33.01
CA GLN A 355 23.34 5.42 -32.13
C GLN A 355 23.28 6.53 -31.07
N LEU A 356 22.95 7.76 -31.45
CA LEU A 356 22.79 8.87 -30.51
C LEU A 356 21.73 8.57 -29.44
N LEU A 357 20.60 7.97 -29.87
CA LEU A 357 19.55 7.56 -28.95
C LEU A 357 20.00 6.38 -28.07
N ALA A 358 20.76 5.43 -28.63
CA ALA A 358 21.31 4.30 -27.87
C ALA A 358 22.24 4.76 -26.76
N ASP A 359 23.09 5.74 -27.00
CA ASP A 359 23.99 6.30 -25.99
C ASP A 359 23.20 6.98 -24.86
N SER A 360 22.16 7.74 -25.23
CA SER A 360 21.24 8.33 -24.23
C SER A 360 20.47 7.27 -23.44
N ILE A 361 19.97 6.23 -24.10
CA ILE A 361 19.28 5.09 -23.46
C ILE A 361 20.24 4.35 -22.51
N LYS A 362 21.49 4.14 -22.91
CA LYS A 362 22.50 3.48 -22.08
C LYS A 362 22.71 4.22 -20.76
N GLU A 363 22.77 5.56 -20.82
CA GLU A 363 22.91 6.37 -19.62
C GLU A 363 21.67 6.33 -18.73
N ILE A 364 20.48 6.36 -19.32
CA ILE A 364 19.20 6.20 -18.61
C ILE A 364 19.14 4.83 -17.95
N ILE A 365 19.41 3.74 -18.69
CA ILE A 365 19.37 2.37 -18.15
C ILE A 365 20.39 2.20 -17.02
N ARG A 366 21.57 2.76 -17.14
CA ARG A 366 22.58 2.72 -16.08
C ARG A 366 22.08 3.39 -14.82
N THR A 367 21.48 4.56 -14.94
CA THR A 367 20.91 5.30 -13.81
C THR A 367 19.72 4.56 -13.19
N GLU A 368 18.82 4.03 -14.01
CA GLU A 368 17.68 3.24 -13.58
C GLU A 368 18.12 1.93 -12.92
N ALA A 369 19.11 1.23 -13.47
CA ALA A 369 19.62 -0.01 -12.91
C ALA A 369 20.25 0.21 -11.53
N ILE A 370 21.01 1.29 -11.35
CA ILE A 370 21.59 1.66 -10.04
C ILE A 370 20.45 1.98 -9.05
N ALA A 371 19.46 2.76 -9.45
CA ALA A 371 18.31 3.07 -8.62
C ALA A 371 17.51 1.80 -8.26
N GLN A 372 17.31 0.90 -9.22
CA GLN A 372 16.61 -0.37 -9.01
C GLN A 372 17.36 -1.29 -8.03
N ILE A 373 18.70 -1.43 -8.19
CA ILE A 373 19.52 -2.23 -7.27
C ILE A 373 19.48 -1.65 -5.86
N ASN A 374 19.63 -0.35 -5.71
CA ASN A 374 19.56 0.33 -4.42
C ASN A 374 18.19 0.17 -3.79
N SER A 375 17.14 0.33 -4.57
CA SER A 375 15.76 0.17 -4.14
C SER A 375 15.46 -1.27 -3.69
N LEU A 376 15.90 -2.27 -4.44
CA LEU A 376 15.73 -3.68 -4.08
C LEU A 376 16.52 -4.02 -2.81
N TYR A 377 17.76 -3.54 -2.70
CA TYR A 377 18.60 -3.73 -1.51
C TYR A 377 17.95 -3.10 -0.27
N ASN A 378 17.47 -1.87 -0.37
CA ASN A 378 16.81 -1.17 0.72
C ASN A 378 15.50 -1.87 1.11
N TYR A 379 14.70 -2.30 0.14
CA TYR A 379 13.48 -3.06 0.39
C TYR A 379 13.77 -4.34 1.18
N GLN A 380 14.75 -5.12 0.74
CA GLN A 380 15.16 -6.35 1.44
C GLN A 380 15.71 -6.07 2.83
N HIS A 381 16.48 -4.99 3.01
CA HIS A 381 17.01 -4.57 4.30
C HIS A 381 15.87 -4.16 5.26
N ILE A 382 14.93 -3.33 4.81
CA ILE A 382 13.76 -2.90 5.59
C ILE A 382 12.87 -4.10 5.94
N GLN A 383 12.62 -5.01 5.01
CA GLN A 383 11.87 -6.24 5.27
C GLN A 383 12.55 -7.07 6.36
N LYS A 384 13.86 -7.21 6.31
CA LYS A 384 14.65 -7.92 7.34
C LYS A 384 14.59 -7.22 8.69
N GLU A 385 14.72 -5.90 8.73
CA GLU A 385 14.58 -5.12 9.97
C GLU A 385 13.17 -5.22 10.56
N ASN A 386 12.14 -5.05 9.76
CA ASN A 386 10.76 -5.20 10.20
C ASN A 386 10.50 -6.60 10.77
N TYR A 387 11.03 -7.64 10.11
CA TYR A 387 10.92 -9.00 10.59
C TYR A 387 11.65 -9.23 11.92
N THR A 388 12.83 -8.66 12.08
CA THR A 388 13.58 -8.73 13.36
C THR A 388 12.90 -7.96 14.47
N LEU A 389 12.25 -6.84 14.17
CA LEU A 389 11.45 -6.05 15.12
C LEU A 389 10.18 -6.80 15.54
N LEU A 390 9.48 -7.44 14.59
CA LEU A 390 8.32 -8.30 14.89
C LEU A 390 8.72 -9.45 15.82
N LEU A 391 9.80 -10.16 15.52
CA LEU A 391 10.31 -11.23 16.39
C LEU A 391 10.71 -10.73 17.78
N LYS A 392 11.34 -9.55 17.88
CA LYS A 392 11.66 -8.92 19.18
C LYS A 392 10.41 -8.58 19.98
N ASN A 393 9.38 -8.04 19.31
CA ASN A 393 8.11 -7.70 19.95
C ASN A 393 7.37 -8.97 20.43
N GLU A 394 7.36 -10.01 19.62
CA GLU A 394 6.75 -11.29 20.02
C GLU A 394 7.48 -11.96 21.17
N LYS A 395 8.82 -11.96 21.17
CA LYS A 395 9.62 -12.43 22.32
C LYS A 395 9.35 -11.60 23.57
N LYS A 396 9.23 -10.28 23.43
CA LYS A 396 8.88 -9.40 24.56
C LYS A 396 7.48 -9.68 25.10
N ASN A 397 6.50 -9.88 24.22
CA ASN A 397 5.14 -10.24 24.58
C ASN A 397 5.09 -11.61 25.25
N ALA A 398 5.77 -12.62 24.70
CA ALA A 398 5.89 -13.95 25.29
C ALA A 398 6.50 -13.88 26.71
N LEU A 399 7.58 -13.11 26.88
CA LEU A 399 8.20 -12.89 28.20
C LEU A 399 7.24 -12.21 29.18
N SER A 400 6.47 -11.21 28.72
CA SER A 400 5.45 -10.54 29.54
C SER A 400 4.34 -11.49 29.97
N TRP A 401 3.91 -12.40 29.09
CA TRP A 401 2.93 -13.44 29.41
C TRP A 401 3.49 -14.46 30.41
N ILE A 402 4.74 -14.89 30.25
CA ILE A 402 5.41 -15.78 31.20
C ILE A 402 5.50 -15.14 32.59
N LEU A 403 5.92 -13.88 32.66
CA LEU A 403 5.96 -13.13 33.92
C LEU A 403 4.57 -12.95 34.53
N GLY A 404 3.56 -12.71 33.73
CA GLY A 404 2.16 -12.67 34.17
C GLY A 404 1.69 -14.01 34.77
N CYS A 405 2.01 -15.11 34.13
CA CYS A 405 1.70 -16.45 34.63
C CYS A 405 2.42 -16.77 35.94
N ILE A 406 3.70 -16.39 36.07
CA ILE A 406 4.48 -16.55 37.29
C ILE A 406 3.88 -15.71 38.44
N SER A 407 3.49 -14.46 38.18
CA SER A 407 2.88 -13.59 39.17
C SER A 407 1.53 -14.13 39.67
N LEU A 408 0.72 -14.68 38.78
CA LEU A 408 -0.55 -15.33 39.10
C LEU A 408 -0.33 -16.63 39.93
N ALA A 409 0.70 -17.41 39.61
CA ALA A 409 1.08 -18.59 40.38
C ALA A 409 1.53 -18.22 41.79
N ILE A 410 2.36 -17.17 41.92
CA ILE A 410 2.80 -16.66 43.23
C ILE A 410 1.61 -16.14 44.05
N ALA A 411 0.68 -15.39 43.39
CA ALA A 411 -0.53 -14.93 44.05
C ALA A 411 -1.41 -16.10 44.52
N GLY A 412 -1.54 -17.16 43.68
CA GLY A 412 -2.25 -18.38 44.05
C GLY A 412 -1.62 -19.10 45.27
N VAL A 413 -0.28 -19.19 45.30
CA VAL A 413 0.46 -19.75 46.45
C VAL A 413 0.28 -18.86 47.68
N ALA A 414 0.38 -17.54 47.54
CA ALA A 414 0.18 -16.59 48.65
C ALA A 414 -1.24 -16.69 49.24
N VAL A 415 -2.26 -16.82 48.36
CA VAL A 415 -3.66 -17.06 48.77
C VAL A 415 -3.79 -18.41 49.48
N GLY A 416 -3.14 -19.46 48.94
CA GLY A 416 -3.10 -20.77 49.57
C GLY A 416 -2.43 -20.74 50.96
N ILE A 417 -1.31 -20.06 51.11
CA ILE A 417 -0.61 -19.83 52.38
C ILE A 417 -1.47 -19.01 53.33
N TYR A 418 -2.13 -17.94 52.83
CA TYR A 418 -3.05 -17.14 53.67
C TYR A 418 -4.21 -17.99 54.20
N PHE A 419 -4.84 -18.81 53.38
CA PHE A 419 -5.92 -19.69 53.81
C PHE A 419 -5.42 -20.80 54.73
N TYR A 420 -4.19 -21.30 54.50
CA TYR A 420 -3.55 -22.26 55.39
C TYR A 420 -3.31 -21.66 56.80
N TYR A 421 -2.71 -20.47 56.88
CA TYR A 421 -2.49 -19.78 58.17
C TYR A 421 -3.80 -19.39 58.84
N ARG A 422 -4.78 -18.91 58.08
CA ARG A 422 -6.10 -18.59 58.61
C ARG A 422 -6.80 -19.83 59.18
N LYS A 423 -6.69 -20.97 58.50
CA LYS A 423 -7.20 -22.26 58.97
C LYS A 423 -6.48 -22.70 60.27
N LYS A 424 -5.15 -22.52 60.32
CA LYS A 424 -4.35 -22.86 61.53
C LYS A 424 -4.70 -21.97 62.72
N VAL A 425 -4.89 -20.69 62.50
CA VAL A 425 -5.31 -19.73 63.55
C VAL A 425 -6.75 -20.00 64.00
N GLN A 426 -7.64 -20.37 63.10
CA GLN A 426 -9.02 -20.71 63.47
C GLN A 426 -9.11 -22.07 64.21
N ALA A 427 -8.33 -23.06 63.75
CA ALA A 427 -8.27 -24.36 64.41
C ALA A 427 -7.75 -24.26 65.89
N THR A 428 -6.87 -23.31 66.15
CA THR A 428 -6.38 -23.03 67.53
C THR A 428 -7.36 -22.25 68.42
N ARG A 429 -8.36 -21.57 67.79
CA ARG A 429 -9.36 -20.74 68.51
C ARG A 429 -10.70 -21.42 68.77
N LEU A 430 -10.96 -22.53 68.16
CA LEU A 430 -12.33 -23.09 68.12
C LEU A 430 -12.35 -24.58 68.45
N GLN A 431 -12.36 -24.88 69.74
CA GLN A 431 -12.63 -26.21 70.32
C GLN A 431 -14.15 -26.51 70.39
N THR A 432 -15.00 -26.00 69.59
CA THR A 432 -16.45 -26.29 69.66
C THR A 432 -16.98 -26.99 68.37
N TYR A 433 -17.80 -27.98 68.66
CA TYR A 433 -18.39 -28.87 67.61
C TYR A 433 -19.10 -28.17 66.44
N LYS A 434 -19.57 -26.93 66.64
CA LYS A 434 -20.22 -26.13 65.54
C LYS A 434 -19.24 -25.66 64.47
N TYR A 435 -17.96 -25.54 64.72
CA TYR A 435 -16.98 -25.06 63.78
C TYR A 435 -16.43 -26.15 62.86
N ARG A 436 -16.55 -27.42 63.27
CA ARG A 436 -16.09 -28.54 62.43
C ARG A 436 -16.89 -28.62 61.11
N LYS A 437 -18.19 -28.39 61.19
CA LYS A 437 -19.06 -28.42 60.01
C LYS A 437 -18.82 -27.22 59.09
N LEU A 438 -18.54 -26.05 59.66
CA LEU A 438 -18.20 -24.85 58.88
C LEU A 438 -16.80 -24.96 58.26
N GLN A 439 -15.89 -25.67 58.94
CA GLN A 439 -14.58 -25.97 58.40
C GLN A 439 -14.64 -26.92 57.20
N GLU A 440 -15.45 -27.96 57.26
CA GLU A 440 -15.65 -28.89 56.16
C GLU A 440 -16.29 -28.21 54.92
N GLU A 441 -17.23 -27.25 55.14
CA GLU A 441 -17.83 -26.46 54.06
C GLU A 441 -16.84 -25.43 53.43
N GLN A 442 -15.96 -24.84 54.26
CA GLN A 442 -14.90 -23.94 53.78
C GLN A 442 -13.77 -24.68 53.06
N GLU A 443 -13.45 -25.90 53.48
CA GLU A 443 -12.48 -26.76 52.76
C GLU A 443 -13.01 -27.17 51.38
N ALA A 444 -14.31 -27.51 51.27
CA ALA A 444 -14.92 -27.82 50.00
C ALA A 444 -14.92 -26.63 49.00
N MET A 445 -15.27 -25.41 49.46
CA MET A 445 -15.18 -24.21 48.65
C MET A 445 -13.76 -23.82 48.24
N SER A 446 -12.78 -24.05 49.16
CA SER A 446 -11.35 -23.83 48.90
C SER A 446 -10.80 -24.82 47.87
N MET A 447 -11.24 -26.08 47.89
CA MET A 447 -10.88 -27.09 46.88
C MET A 447 -11.47 -26.76 45.50
N GLU A 448 -12.71 -26.32 45.46
CA GLU A 448 -13.41 -25.92 44.23
C GLU A 448 -12.74 -24.68 43.57
N ALA A 449 -12.36 -23.70 44.40
CA ALA A 449 -11.61 -22.53 43.95
C ALA A 449 -10.18 -22.90 43.50
N HIS A 450 -9.57 -23.90 44.13
CA HIS A 450 -8.26 -24.39 43.73
C HIS A 450 -8.32 -25.18 42.38
N GLU A 451 -9.34 -25.98 42.19
CA GLU A 451 -9.58 -26.67 40.93
C GLU A 451 -9.89 -25.66 39.79
N GLU A 452 -10.64 -24.61 40.08
CA GLU A 452 -10.90 -23.53 39.14
C GLU A 452 -9.61 -22.76 38.76
N ASN A 453 -8.76 -22.49 39.74
CA ASN A 453 -7.45 -21.87 39.48
C ASN A 453 -6.50 -22.79 38.70
N ILE A 454 -6.49 -24.10 38.98
CA ILE A 454 -5.72 -25.08 38.22
C ILE A 454 -6.21 -25.15 36.77
N ARG A 455 -7.54 -25.06 36.53
CA ARG A 455 -8.07 -24.96 35.17
C ARG A 455 -7.57 -23.69 34.44
N LYS A 456 -7.62 -22.54 35.12
CA LYS A 456 -7.12 -21.27 34.57
C LYS A 456 -5.62 -21.29 34.25
N ILE A 457 -4.81 -21.91 35.13
CA ILE A 457 -3.38 -22.08 34.89
C ILE A 457 -3.14 -22.99 33.68
N LYS A 458 -3.86 -24.10 33.56
CA LYS A 458 -3.74 -24.99 32.40
C LYS A 458 -4.17 -24.34 31.07
N GLU A 459 -5.21 -23.48 31.09
CA GLU A 459 -5.61 -22.71 29.90
C GLU A 459 -4.54 -21.68 29.50
N LEU A 460 -3.86 -21.09 30.46
CA LEU A 460 -2.77 -20.15 30.22
C LEU A 460 -1.51 -20.85 29.68
N GLU A 461 -1.20 -22.03 30.22
CA GLU A 461 -0.11 -22.88 29.71
C GLU A 461 -0.36 -23.33 28.26
N GLN A 462 -1.60 -23.72 27.93
CA GLN A 462 -1.96 -24.06 26.55
C GLN A 462 -1.79 -22.88 25.60
N LYS A 463 -2.21 -21.67 25.99
CA LYS A 463 -2.00 -20.47 25.17
C LYS A 463 -0.52 -20.13 25.00
N SER A 464 0.30 -20.36 26.02
CA SER A 464 1.75 -20.17 25.93
C SER A 464 2.39 -21.11 24.92
N VAL A 465 1.99 -22.40 24.95
CA VAL A 465 2.48 -23.40 24.00
C VAL A 465 2.05 -23.09 22.55
N GLU A 466 0.85 -22.54 22.39
CA GLU A 466 0.35 -22.15 21.06
C GLU A 466 1.14 -20.95 20.51
N GLN A 467 1.48 -20.00 21.36
CA GLN A 467 2.34 -18.86 21.00
C GLN A 467 3.79 -19.31 20.66
N GLU A 468 4.35 -20.28 21.39
CA GLU A 468 5.65 -20.86 21.03
C GLU A 468 5.63 -21.57 19.67
N ARG A 469 4.52 -22.24 19.34
CA ARG A 469 4.33 -22.82 17.98
C ARG A 469 4.31 -21.75 16.90
N GLU A 470 3.53 -20.68 17.11
CA GLU A 470 3.49 -19.57 16.15
C GLU A 470 4.87 -18.92 15.95
N ILE A 471 5.64 -18.77 17.04
CA ILE A 471 7.02 -18.26 16.96
C ILE A 471 7.89 -19.19 16.14
N THR A 472 7.79 -20.52 16.39
CA THR A 472 8.58 -21.53 15.66
C THR A 472 8.23 -21.59 14.17
N GLU A 473 6.94 -21.44 13.82
CA GLU A 473 6.51 -21.33 12.41
C GLU A 473 7.07 -20.07 11.74
N LYS A 474 7.07 -18.95 12.45
CA LYS A 474 7.63 -17.68 11.93
C LYS A 474 9.16 -17.74 11.79
N GLU A 475 9.84 -18.44 12.71
CA GLU A 475 11.29 -18.68 12.59
C GLU A 475 11.64 -19.57 11.38
N THR A 476 10.82 -20.59 11.10
CA THR A 476 11.02 -21.44 9.91
C THR A 476 10.77 -20.66 8.62
N LEU A 477 9.75 -19.80 8.61
CA LEU A 477 9.45 -18.93 7.47
C LEU A 477 10.57 -17.91 7.22
N LEU A 478 11.11 -17.34 8.29
CA LEU A 478 12.26 -16.42 8.23
C LEU A 478 13.51 -17.11 7.67
N LYS A 479 13.71 -18.39 8.04
CA LYS A 479 14.84 -19.16 7.52
C LYS A 479 14.71 -19.40 6.01
N ALA A 480 13.51 -19.75 5.56
CA ALA A 480 13.22 -19.91 4.14
C ALA A 480 13.45 -18.59 3.36
N GLN A 481 13.00 -17.47 3.90
CA GLN A 481 13.23 -16.16 3.28
C GLN A 481 14.72 -15.75 3.25
N LYS A 482 15.47 -16.12 4.28
CA LYS A 482 16.93 -15.93 4.25
C LYS A 482 17.62 -16.75 3.15
N GLU A 483 17.15 -18.00 2.95
CA GLU A 483 17.66 -18.86 1.87
C GLU A 483 17.32 -18.30 0.48
N GLU A 484 16.08 -17.78 0.31
CA GLU A 484 15.70 -17.08 -0.92
C GLU A 484 16.54 -15.82 -1.17
N LEU A 485 16.81 -15.04 -0.11
CA LEU A 485 17.67 -13.87 -0.19
C LEU A 485 19.12 -14.21 -0.58
N GLU A 486 19.66 -15.28 -0.02
CA GLU A 486 20.99 -15.77 -0.40
C GLU A 486 21.04 -16.29 -1.85
N GLN A 487 19.95 -16.94 -2.30
CA GLN A 487 19.83 -17.33 -3.70
C GLN A 487 19.73 -16.11 -4.63
N ALA A 488 19.01 -15.05 -4.21
CA ALA A 488 18.94 -13.80 -4.95
C ALA A 488 20.31 -13.11 -5.05
N LYS A 489 21.08 -13.09 -3.95
CA LYS A 489 22.45 -12.57 -3.94
C LYS A 489 23.37 -13.39 -4.82
N ALA A 490 23.24 -14.73 -4.78
CA ALA A 490 24.03 -15.60 -5.64
C ALA A 490 23.74 -15.36 -7.13
N ARG A 491 22.45 -15.17 -7.50
CA ARG A 491 22.06 -14.78 -8.87
C ARG A 491 22.63 -13.41 -9.26
N GLN A 492 22.60 -12.45 -8.33
CA GLN A 492 23.19 -11.12 -8.56
C GLN A 492 24.69 -11.21 -8.80
N ASN A 493 25.41 -11.98 -7.99
CA ASN A 493 26.84 -12.22 -8.17
C ASN A 493 27.14 -12.94 -9.48
N LEU A 494 26.30 -13.90 -9.88
CA LEU A 494 26.44 -14.58 -11.17
C LEU A 494 26.25 -13.61 -12.35
N LEU A 495 25.26 -12.73 -12.26
CA LEU A 495 25.03 -11.68 -13.26
C LEU A 495 26.20 -10.68 -13.32
N LEU A 496 26.80 -10.37 -12.16
CA LEU A 496 28.00 -9.52 -12.10
C LEU A 496 29.18 -10.19 -12.79
N ALA A 497 29.41 -11.48 -12.51
CA ALA A 497 30.46 -12.28 -13.15
C ALA A 497 30.24 -12.40 -14.67
N GLN A 498 29.00 -12.63 -15.10
CA GLN A 498 28.66 -12.65 -16.53
C GLN A 498 28.89 -11.31 -17.21
N LYS A 499 28.68 -10.20 -16.49
CA LYS A 499 28.96 -8.85 -16.98
C LYS A 499 30.45 -8.63 -17.13
N GLU A 500 31.25 -9.03 -16.14
CA GLU A 500 32.72 -8.94 -16.19
C GLU A 500 33.28 -9.81 -17.32
N GLU A 501 32.75 -11.01 -17.53
CA GLU A 501 33.11 -11.88 -18.64
C GLU A 501 32.76 -11.25 -20.00
N LEU A 502 31.61 -10.59 -20.10
CA LEU A 502 31.19 -9.88 -21.29
C LEU A 502 32.08 -8.66 -21.59
N GLU A 503 32.48 -7.94 -20.52
CA GLU A 503 33.40 -6.82 -20.64
C GLU A 503 34.81 -7.29 -21.03
N ALA A 504 35.26 -8.46 -20.54
CA ALA A 504 36.52 -9.08 -20.95
C ALA A 504 36.48 -9.50 -22.43
N LYS A 505 35.39 -10.17 -22.86
CA LYS A 505 35.17 -10.53 -24.27
C LYS A 505 35.12 -9.31 -25.20
N ASN A 506 34.45 -8.23 -24.76
CA ASN A 506 34.45 -6.97 -25.51
C ASN A 506 35.85 -6.35 -25.63
N LYS A 507 36.69 -6.43 -24.56
CA LYS A 507 38.06 -5.99 -24.63
C LYS A 507 38.90 -6.82 -25.62
N GLU A 508 38.68 -8.14 -25.66
CA GLU A 508 39.32 -9.04 -26.63
C GLU A 508 38.90 -8.72 -28.09
N ILE A 509 37.60 -8.48 -28.29
CA ILE A 509 37.10 -8.09 -29.61
C ILE A 509 37.68 -6.75 -30.06
N ILE A 510 37.77 -5.77 -29.14
CA ILE A 510 38.38 -4.46 -29.44
C ILE A 510 39.87 -4.63 -29.74
N ALA A 511 40.54 -5.52 -29.00
CA ALA A 511 41.96 -5.82 -29.24
C ALA A 511 42.18 -6.53 -30.59
N SER A 512 41.29 -7.47 -30.96
CA SER A 512 41.33 -8.16 -32.26
C SER A 512 41.04 -7.21 -33.44
N LEU A 513 40.09 -6.30 -33.26
CA LEU A 513 39.79 -5.25 -34.26
C LEU A 513 40.93 -4.24 -34.41
N LYS A 514 41.65 -3.91 -33.33
CA LYS A 514 42.88 -3.10 -33.41
C LYS A 514 44.02 -3.83 -34.13
N LYS A 515 44.13 -5.15 -33.94
CA LYS A 515 45.13 -5.97 -34.65
C LYS A 515 44.82 -6.10 -36.15
N GLN A 516 43.56 -6.18 -36.52
CA GLN A 516 43.16 -6.17 -37.95
C GLN A 516 43.41 -4.82 -38.64
N LYS A 517 43.31 -3.71 -37.90
CA LYS A 517 43.57 -2.37 -38.43
C LYS A 517 45.07 -2.08 -38.69
N VAL A 518 45.94 -2.84 -38.03
CA VAL A 518 47.40 -2.73 -38.21
C VAL A 518 47.91 -3.64 -39.35
N LEU A 519 47.08 -4.58 -39.81
CA LEU A 519 47.40 -5.49 -40.93
C LEU A 519 46.94 -4.94 -42.30
N HIS A 520 46.26 -3.80 -42.35
CA HIS A 520 45.81 -3.12 -43.55
C HIS A 520 46.35 -1.68 -43.69
N SER A 521 47.35 -1.33 -42.91
CA SER A 521 48.28 -0.21 -43.17
C SER A 521 49.68 -0.77 -43.48
#